data_a134682632795da1abeb9bfaf389aa5c
#
_entry.id   a134682632795da1abeb9bfaf389aa5c
#
_cell.length_a   1.000
_cell.length_b   1.000
_cell.length_c   1.000
_cell.angle_alpha   90.00
_cell.angle_beta   90.00
_cell.angle_gamma   90.00
#
_symmetry.space_group_name_H-M   'P 1'
#
loop_
_entity.id
_entity.type
_entity.pdbx_description
1 polymer ?
#
loop_
_entity_poly.entity_id
_entity_poly.type
_entity_poly.pdbx_seq_one_letter_code
_entity_poly.pdbx_strand_id
1 'polypeptide(L)'
;MKFSLEFPKLVQKLFVLDISPKEYPTHHQSIMDSLESLDFNSLNTRKEINNKLKKSIEQSALRNFLLKNIYRKDNKRFDFRFNLKSLSKNINKIGEKVDSAEKFNGEAYFFKGSRSEYIMHSDQELIHKLFPKSKFIIIQNAGHWLHVDNPNDFLSELLSLIWFIAIFPFETCKKNSIFADQFILNENLYYKKK
;
A
#
# COMPACT_ATOMS: atom_id res chain seq x y z
N MET A 1 5.92 9.31 -4.51
CA MET A 1 6.35 10.70 -4.25
C MET A 1 7.77 10.98 -4.77
N LYS A 2 8.82 10.36 -4.24
CA LYS A 2 10.21 10.68 -4.64
C LYS A 2 10.45 10.57 -6.15
N PHE A 3 10.03 9.48 -6.78
CA PHE A 3 10.13 9.30 -8.24
C PHE A 3 9.48 10.44 -9.05
N SER A 4 8.30 10.91 -8.63
CA SER A 4 7.61 11.98 -9.35
C SER A 4 8.28 13.36 -9.21
N LEU A 5 9.04 13.56 -8.14
CA LEU A 5 9.86 14.78 -7.95
C LEU A 5 11.15 14.71 -8.77
N GLU A 6 11.77 13.53 -8.86
CA GLU A 6 13.01 13.32 -9.64
C GLU A 6 12.75 13.24 -11.16
N PHE A 7 11.63 12.62 -11.56
CA PHE A 7 11.28 12.36 -12.97
C PHE A 7 9.87 12.86 -13.31
N PRO A 8 9.56 14.16 -13.14
CA PRO A 8 8.19 14.67 -13.24
C PRO A 8 7.59 14.47 -14.64
N LYS A 9 8.40 14.45 -15.70
CA LYS A 9 7.93 14.26 -17.08
C LYS A 9 7.46 12.82 -17.37
N LEU A 10 7.84 11.85 -16.53
CA LEU A 10 7.44 10.45 -16.68
C LEU A 10 6.16 10.11 -15.89
N VAL A 11 5.65 11.05 -15.09
CA VAL A 11 4.47 10.84 -14.25
C VAL A 11 3.33 11.72 -14.73
N GLN A 12 2.27 11.12 -15.25
CA GLN A 12 1.09 11.83 -15.69
C GLN A 12 0.20 12.26 -14.51
N LYS A 13 -0.08 11.33 -13.60
CA LYS A 13 -0.83 11.56 -12.36
C LYS A 13 -0.19 10.79 -11.21
N LEU A 14 -0.24 11.35 -10.01
CA LEU A 14 0.24 10.72 -8.79
C LEU A 14 -0.91 10.45 -7.85
N PHE A 15 -1.06 9.21 -7.41
CA PHE A 15 -2.01 8.81 -6.36
C PHE A 15 -1.21 8.38 -5.13
N VAL A 16 -1.46 9.04 -4.01
CA VAL A 16 -0.80 8.76 -2.72
C VAL A 16 -1.88 8.30 -1.74
N LEU A 17 -1.70 7.10 -1.19
CA LEU A 17 -2.67 6.48 -0.31
C LEU A 17 -2.21 6.59 1.14
N ASP A 18 -2.83 7.49 1.86
CA ASP A 18 -2.75 7.71 3.30
C ASP A 18 -1.32 7.80 3.86
N ILE A 19 -0.47 8.57 3.18
CA ILE A 19 0.89 8.89 3.63
C ILE A 19 1.27 10.32 3.20
N SER A 20 2.02 11.03 4.07
CA SER A 20 2.56 12.36 3.83
C SER A 20 4.07 12.29 3.50
N PRO A 21 4.66 13.30 2.86
CA PRO A 21 6.11 13.38 2.67
C PRO A 21 6.92 13.67 3.96
N LYS A 22 6.28 13.80 5.11
CA LYS A 22 6.95 13.99 6.41
C LYS A 22 7.75 12.76 6.83
N GLU A 23 8.59 12.92 7.85
CA GLU A 23 9.21 11.81 8.53
C GLU A 23 8.21 11.04 9.40
N TYR A 24 8.31 9.70 9.38
CA TYR A 24 7.55 8.81 10.24
C TYR A 24 8.49 8.02 11.15
N PRO A 25 8.20 7.96 12.45
CA PRO A 25 8.97 7.13 13.36
C PRO A 25 8.94 5.67 12.91
N THR A 26 10.04 4.95 13.16
CA THR A 26 10.16 3.53 12.80
C THR A 26 9.32 2.68 13.77
N HIS A 27 8.07 2.41 13.41
CA HIS A 27 7.15 1.62 14.26
C HIS A 27 7.17 0.12 13.94
N HIS A 28 7.95 -0.32 12.94
CA HIS A 28 7.83 -1.68 12.40
C HIS A 28 8.95 -2.63 12.83
N GLN A 29 9.86 -2.19 13.71
CA GLN A 29 10.97 -3.04 14.16
C GLN A 29 10.46 -4.34 14.81
N SER A 30 9.48 -4.24 15.72
CA SER A 30 8.90 -5.42 16.38
C SER A 30 8.24 -6.42 15.40
N ILE A 31 7.71 -5.91 14.28
CA ILE A 31 7.17 -6.76 13.21
C ILE A 31 8.31 -7.48 12.49
N MET A 32 9.39 -6.76 12.16
CA MET A 32 10.58 -7.36 11.53
C MET A 32 11.17 -8.44 12.42
N ASP A 33 11.38 -8.15 13.70
CA ASP A 33 11.90 -9.10 14.69
C ASP A 33 11.01 -10.36 14.79
N SER A 34 9.69 -10.16 14.76
CA SER A 34 8.71 -11.25 14.77
C SER A 34 8.80 -12.14 13.53
N LEU A 35 8.97 -11.53 12.34
CA LEU A 35 9.12 -12.25 11.09
C LEU A 35 10.47 -12.97 11.02
N GLU A 36 11.56 -12.37 11.47
CA GLU A 36 12.90 -12.97 11.53
C GLU A 36 12.97 -14.14 12.52
N SER A 37 12.12 -14.14 13.56
CA SER A 37 12.02 -15.24 14.52
C SER A 37 11.35 -16.49 13.97
N LEU A 38 10.82 -16.48 12.74
CA LEU A 38 10.18 -17.63 12.12
C LEU A 38 11.23 -18.59 11.55
N ASP A 39 11.38 -19.75 12.20
CA ASP A 39 12.17 -20.83 11.64
C ASP A 39 11.31 -21.76 10.77
N PHE A 40 11.39 -21.57 9.47
CA PHE A 40 10.65 -22.38 8.49
C PHE A 40 11.15 -23.82 8.33
N ASN A 41 12.21 -24.23 9.03
CA ASN A 41 12.62 -25.64 9.09
C ASN A 41 11.77 -26.41 10.12
N SER A 42 11.28 -25.71 11.16
CA SER A 42 10.47 -26.30 12.22
C SER A 42 8.97 -26.06 12.06
N LEU A 43 8.56 -25.07 11.25
CA LEU A 43 7.16 -24.67 11.06
C LEU A 43 6.60 -25.30 9.76
N ASN A 44 5.66 -26.23 9.91
CA ASN A 44 5.13 -27.03 8.79
C ASN A 44 3.76 -26.57 8.29
N THR A 45 3.04 -25.77 9.07
CA THR A 45 1.69 -25.32 8.74
C THR A 45 1.53 -23.81 8.92
N ARG A 46 0.62 -23.21 8.14
CA ARG A 46 0.23 -21.80 8.33
C ARG A 46 -0.34 -21.53 9.72
N LYS A 47 -0.99 -22.52 10.33
CA LYS A 47 -1.53 -22.43 11.68
C LYS A 47 -0.41 -22.27 12.71
N GLU A 48 0.66 -23.05 12.59
CA GLU A 48 1.84 -22.93 13.46
C GLU A 48 2.51 -21.56 13.32
N ILE A 49 2.69 -21.08 12.07
CA ILE A 49 3.23 -19.75 11.80
C ILE A 49 2.35 -18.67 12.44
N ASN A 50 1.02 -18.74 12.24
CA ASN A 50 0.10 -17.80 12.88
C ASN A 50 0.19 -17.83 14.41
N ASN A 51 0.28 -19.02 15.02
CA ASN A 51 0.41 -19.16 16.45
C ASN A 51 1.74 -18.60 16.97
N LYS A 52 2.82 -18.73 16.20
CA LYS A 52 4.11 -18.12 16.53
C LYS A 52 4.01 -16.59 16.49
N LEU A 53 3.45 -16.02 15.41
CA LEU A 53 3.26 -14.58 15.26
C LEU A 53 2.30 -14.00 16.30
N LYS A 54 1.29 -14.76 16.75
CA LYS A 54 0.32 -14.31 17.76
C LYS A 54 1.00 -13.94 19.10
N LYS A 55 2.17 -14.48 19.38
CA LYS A 55 2.90 -14.19 20.63
C LYS A 55 3.43 -12.75 20.69
N SER A 56 3.67 -12.12 19.54
CA SER A 56 4.24 -10.78 19.42
C SER A 56 3.36 -9.78 18.67
N ILE A 57 2.40 -10.27 17.89
CA ILE A 57 1.48 -9.44 17.09
C ILE A 57 0.05 -9.83 17.48
N GLU A 58 -0.58 -9.04 18.33
CA GLU A 58 -1.94 -9.33 18.84
C GLU A 58 -3.04 -9.14 17.78
N GLN A 59 -2.87 -8.16 16.89
CA GLN A 59 -3.85 -7.80 15.88
C GLN A 59 -4.00 -8.88 14.80
N SER A 60 -5.15 -9.56 14.77
CA SER A 60 -5.41 -10.65 13.82
C SER A 60 -5.39 -10.19 12.35
N ALA A 61 -5.89 -9.00 12.07
CA ALA A 61 -5.89 -8.41 10.72
C ALA A 61 -4.45 -8.23 10.20
N LEU A 62 -3.55 -7.72 11.03
CA LEU A 62 -2.13 -7.57 10.70
C LEU A 62 -1.46 -8.94 10.47
N ARG A 63 -1.70 -9.93 11.36
CA ARG A 63 -1.17 -11.28 11.14
C ARG A 63 -1.66 -11.89 9.83
N ASN A 64 -2.93 -11.77 9.52
CA ASN A 64 -3.50 -12.27 8.27
C ASN A 64 -2.87 -11.60 7.04
N PHE A 65 -2.61 -10.30 7.11
CA PHE A 65 -1.88 -9.57 6.06
C PHE A 65 -0.45 -10.11 5.90
N LEU A 66 0.28 -10.29 6.99
CA LEU A 66 1.64 -10.81 6.95
C LEU A 66 1.69 -12.25 6.41
N LEU A 67 0.74 -13.10 6.82
CA LEU A 67 0.63 -14.48 6.35
C LEU A 67 0.38 -14.59 4.84
N LYS A 68 -0.26 -13.61 4.18
CA LYS A 68 -0.41 -13.59 2.71
C LYS A 68 0.94 -13.49 2.00
N ASN A 69 1.94 -12.93 2.66
CA ASN A 69 3.30 -12.79 2.13
C ASN A 69 4.21 -14.00 2.40
N ILE A 70 3.67 -15.05 3.00
CA ILE A 70 4.37 -16.33 3.22
C ILE A 70 3.81 -17.36 2.25
N TYR A 71 4.66 -18.05 1.52
CA TYR A 71 4.27 -19.05 0.53
C TYR A 71 5.04 -20.36 0.74
N ARG A 72 4.55 -21.46 0.16
CA ARG A 72 5.30 -22.71 0.10
C ARG A 72 6.23 -22.72 -1.09
N LYS A 73 7.51 -22.91 -0.80
CA LYS A 73 8.55 -23.12 -1.81
C LYS A 73 8.71 -24.64 -2.00
N ASP A 74 8.68 -25.09 -3.25
CA ASP A 74 8.91 -26.50 -3.64
C ASP A 74 8.05 -27.53 -2.85
N ASN A 75 6.82 -27.15 -2.50
CA ASN A 75 5.84 -27.91 -1.73
C ASN A 75 6.29 -28.37 -0.32
N LYS A 76 7.46 -28.00 0.16
CA LYS A 76 7.99 -28.48 1.44
C LYS A 76 8.27 -27.39 2.47
N ARG A 77 8.81 -26.26 2.08
CA ARG A 77 9.21 -25.20 3.02
C ARG A 77 8.43 -23.92 2.79
N PHE A 78 8.22 -23.16 3.85
CA PHE A 78 7.73 -21.81 3.74
C PHE A 78 8.87 -20.86 3.42
N ASP A 79 8.55 -19.75 2.74
CA ASP A 79 9.45 -18.65 2.44
C ASP A 79 8.66 -17.34 2.34
N PHE A 80 9.33 -16.21 2.40
CA PHE A 80 8.72 -14.90 2.21
C PHE A 80 8.70 -14.52 0.72
N ARG A 81 7.60 -13.87 0.29
CA ARG A 81 7.49 -13.30 -1.07
C ARG A 81 8.36 -12.08 -1.27
N PHE A 82 8.85 -11.48 -0.21
CA PHE A 82 9.70 -10.30 -0.20
C PHE A 82 11.06 -10.61 0.45
N ASN A 83 12.03 -9.75 0.20
CA ASN A 83 13.35 -9.88 0.79
C ASN A 83 13.37 -9.31 2.22
N LEU A 84 13.05 -10.16 3.22
CA LEU A 84 13.01 -9.78 4.63
C LEU A 84 14.34 -9.18 5.11
N LYS A 85 15.47 -9.78 4.73
CA LYS A 85 16.80 -9.30 5.14
C LYS A 85 17.07 -7.87 4.66
N SER A 86 16.73 -7.57 3.41
CA SER A 86 16.88 -6.22 2.86
C SER A 86 15.94 -5.22 3.51
N LEU A 87 14.70 -5.61 3.80
CA LEU A 87 13.74 -4.76 4.52
C LEU A 87 14.23 -4.46 5.93
N SER A 88 14.59 -5.48 6.70
CA SER A 88 15.08 -5.33 8.07
C SER A 88 16.30 -4.43 8.14
N LYS A 89 17.28 -4.65 7.25
CA LYS A 89 18.50 -3.81 7.19
C LYS A 89 18.21 -2.34 6.88
N ASN A 90 17.12 -2.05 6.15
CA ASN A 90 16.78 -0.69 5.71
C ASN A 90 15.51 -0.15 6.35
N ILE A 91 15.02 -0.77 7.42
CA ILE A 91 13.74 -0.41 8.03
C ILE A 91 13.70 1.07 8.45
N ASN A 92 14.80 1.61 8.94
CA ASN A 92 14.92 3.01 9.35
C ASN A 92 14.78 3.99 8.18
N LYS A 93 15.03 3.54 6.94
CA LYS A 93 14.89 4.37 5.73
C LYS A 93 13.46 4.44 5.21
N ILE A 94 12.57 3.54 5.64
CA ILE A 94 11.19 3.47 5.15
C ILE A 94 10.39 4.69 5.63
N GLY A 95 10.70 5.19 6.82
CA GLY A 95 10.05 6.36 7.42
C GLY A 95 10.70 7.70 7.10
N GLU A 96 11.79 7.74 6.31
CA GLU A 96 12.48 8.99 6.00
C GLU A 96 11.56 9.98 5.28
N LYS A 97 11.67 11.27 5.63
CA LYS A 97 10.96 12.33 4.93
C LYS A 97 11.33 12.35 3.45
N VAL A 98 10.38 12.70 2.62
CA VAL A 98 10.64 13.01 1.22
C VAL A 98 11.09 14.46 1.14
N ASP A 99 12.39 14.67 0.98
CA ASP A 99 13.00 15.98 0.82
C ASP A 99 13.39 16.19 -0.64
N SER A 100 13.05 17.35 -1.22
CA SER A 100 13.41 17.71 -2.58
C SER A 100 13.39 19.23 -2.74
N ALA A 101 14.36 19.76 -3.50
CA ALA A 101 14.32 21.13 -3.98
C ALA A 101 13.32 21.29 -5.15
N GLU A 102 13.03 20.18 -5.85
CA GLU A 102 12.13 20.15 -7.01
C GLU A 102 10.66 19.95 -6.57
N LYS A 103 9.75 20.41 -7.43
CA LYS A 103 8.30 20.29 -7.25
C LYS A 103 7.71 19.43 -8.37
N PHE A 104 6.71 18.64 -8.01
CA PHE A 104 5.89 17.95 -9.01
C PHE A 104 4.67 18.81 -9.36
N ASN A 105 4.70 19.44 -10.54
CA ASN A 105 3.62 20.33 -11.03
C ASN A 105 2.50 19.58 -11.77
N GLY A 106 2.53 18.25 -11.80
CA GLY A 106 1.46 17.39 -12.30
C GLY A 106 0.31 17.27 -11.29
N GLU A 107 -0.76 16.60 -11.70
CA GLU A 107 -1.88 16.29 -10.80
C GLU A 107 -1.46 15.27 -9.74
N ALA A 108 -1.65 15.59 -8.47
CA ALA A 108 -1.37 14.71 -7.34
C ALA A 108 -2.61 14.60 -6.44
N TYR A 109 -3.03 13.38 -6.14
CA TYR A 109 -4.22 13.08 -5.34
C TYR A 109 -3.80 12.35 -4.08
N PHE A 110 -4.06 12.98 -2.92
CA PHE A 110 -3.75 12.42 -1.60
C PHE A 110 -5.04 11.88 -0.98
N PHE A 111 -5.19 10.58 -0.98
CA PHE A 111 -6.28 9.89 -0.32
C PHE A 111 -5.99 9.76 1.17
N LYS A 112 -6.94 10.13 2.00
CA LYS A 112 -6.82 10.09 3.46
C LYS A 112 -8.02 9.34 4.06
N GLY A 113 -7.76 8.43 5.00
CA GLY A 113 -8.81 7.87 5.83
C GLY A 113 -9.30 8.88 6.87
N SER A 114 -10.62 9.00 7.03
CA SER A 114 -11.19 9.96 8.00
C SER A 114 -10.75 9.70 9.45
N ARG A 115 -10.41 8.43 9.76
CA ARG A 115 -9.92 8.00 11.08
C ARG A 115 -8.39 7.79 11.12
N SER A 116 -7.68 8.15 10.04
CA SER A 116 -6.24 8.00 9.95
C SER A 116 -5.51 9.25 10.40
N GLU A 117 -4.38 9.07 11.10
CA GLU A 117 -3.48 10.13 11.53
C GLU A 117 -2.22 10.23 10.65
N TYR A 118 -2.12 9.42 9.59
CA TYR A 118 -0.95 9.46 8.70
C TYR A 118 -0.84 10.78 7.93
N ILE A 119 -1.96 11.35 7.48
CA ILE A 119 -2.00 12.69 6.91
C ILE A 119 -2.78 13.58 7.88
N MET A 120 -2.11 14.52 8.52
CA MET A 120 -2.72 15.51 9.41
C MET A 120 -2.97 16.82 8.65
N HIS A 121 -3.82 17.69 9.21
CA HIS A 121 -4.04 19.02 8.64
C HIS A 121 -2.73 19.83 8.54
N SER A 122 -1.86 19.70 9.54
CA SER A 122 -0.54 20.31 9.58
C SER A 122 0.40 19.87 8.45
N ASP A 123 0.14 18.74 7.81
CA ASP A 123 0.98 18.22 6.73
C ASP A 123 0.65 18.87 5.37
N GLN A 124 -0.48 19.56 5.27
CA GLN A 124 -0.96 20.12 4.01
C GLN A 124 0.01 21.14 3.41
N GLU A 125 0.60 21.98 4.23
CA GLU A 125 1.59 22.97 3.78
C GLU A 125 2.81 22.26 3.14
N LEU A 126 3.34 21.23 3.79
CA LEU A 126 4.46 20.45 3.29
C LEU A 126 4.09 19.74 1.98
N ILE A 127 2.88 19.18 1.91
CA ILE A 127 2.37 18.53 0.69
C ILE A 127 2.26 19.54 -0.44
N HIS A 128 1.64 20.70 -0.24
CA HIS A 128 1.50 21.73 -1.27
C HIS A 128 2.84 22.33 -1.70
N LYS A 129 3.83 22.38 -0.81
CA LYS A 129 5.18 22.84 -1.15
C LYS A 129 5.83 21.95 -2.20
N LEU A 130 5.69 20.61 -2.09
CA LEU A 130 6.26 19.64 -3.02
C LEU A 130 5.35 19.31 -4.21
N PHE A 131 4.03 19.37 -3.97
CA PHE A 131 2.96 19.02 -4.91
C PHE A 131 1.94 20.16 -5.01
N PRO A 132 2.26 21.28 -5.70
CA PRO A 132 1.41 22.48 -5.72
C PRO A 132 -0.01 22.27 -6.24
N LYS A 133 -0.23 21.25 -7.08
CA LYS A 133 -1.55 20.87 -7.60
C LYS A 133 -2.16 19.68 -6.86
N SER A 134 -1.75 19.45 -5.60
CA SER A 134 -2.30 18.36 -4.79
C SER A 134 -3.76 18.62 -4.42
N LYS A 135 -4.55 17.54 -4.49
CA LYS A 135 -5.95 17.49 -4.06
C LYS A 135 -6.08 16.41 -2.99
N PHE A 136 -6.88 16.70 -1.95
CA PHE A 136 -7.14 15.75 -0.86
C PHE A 136 -8.50 15.10 -1.04
N ILE A 137 -8.56 13.78 -0.90
CA ILE A 137 -9.77 12.97 -0.98
C ILE A 137 -9.88 12.21 0.33
N ILE A 138 -10.99 12.46 1.05
CA ILE A 138 -11.22 11.85 2.35
C ILE A 138 -12.15 10.65 2.18
N ILE A 139 -11.65 9.46 2.48
CA ILE A 139 -12.45 8.23 2.49
C ILE A 139 -13.08 8.09 3.88
N GLN A 140 -14.41 8.20 3.91
CA GLN A 140 -15.16 8.16 5.16
C GLN A 140 -15.10 6.77 5.80
N ASN A 141 -15.14 6.73 7.13
CA ASN A 141 -15.10 5.48 7.92
C ASN A 141 -13.88 4.58 7.65
N ALA A 142 -12.79 5.13 7.10
CA ALA A 142 -11.56 4.40 6.83
C ALA A 142 -10.41 4.87 7.74
N GLY A 143 -9.58 3.94 8.18
CA GLY A 143 -8.26 4.17 8.77
C GLY A 143 -7.19 4.18 7.68
N HIS A 144 -5.97 3.70 8.05
CA HIS A 144 -4.84 3.65 7.11
C HIS A 144 -5.07 2.69 5.93
N TRP A 145 -5.86 1.66 6.09
CA TRP A 145 -6.15 0.69 5.03
C TRP A 145 -7.44 1.05 4.28
N LEU A 146 -7.42 2.15 3.53
CA LEU A 146 -8.56 2.71 2.81
C LEU A 146 -9.35 1.67 2.01
N HIS A 147 -8.63 0.85 1.25
CA HIS A 147 -9.16 -0.18 0.36
C HIS A 147 -9.73 -1.41 1.10
N VAL A 148 -9.46 -1.53 2.39
CA VAL A 148 -10.00 -2.61 3.25
C VAL A 148 -11.17 -2.09 4.09
N ASP A 149 -11.03 -0.89 4.64
CA ASP A 149 -12.01 -0.32 5.55
C ASP A 149 -13.25 0.21 4.83
N ASN A 150 -13.06 0.84 3.66
CA ASN A 150 -14.16 1.30 2.81
C ASN A 150 -13.81 1.14 1.32
N PRO A 151 -13.85 -0.10 0.79
CA PRO A 151 -13.45 -0.40 -0.59
C PRO A 151 -14.33 0.29 -1.63
N ASN A 152 -15.63 0.46 -1.37
CA ASN A 152 -16.57 1.01 -2.33
C ASN A 152 -16.28 2.50 -2.59
N ASP A 153 -16.19 3.32 -1.55
CA ASP A 153 -15.90 4.75 -1.69
C ASP A 153 -14.48 4.94 -2.25
N PHE A 154 -13.51 4.18 -1.73
CA PHE A 154 -12.14 4.25 -2.23
C PHE A 154 -12.06 3.95 -3.74
N LEU A 155 -12.71 2.88 -4.19
CA LEU A 155 -12.70 2.50 -5.60
C LEU A 155 -13.46 3.52 -6.48
N SER A 156 -14.62 3.98 -6.02
CA SER A 156 -15.41 4.99 -6.73
C SER A 156 -14.61 6.28 -6.96
N GLU A 157 -13.99 6.81 -5.90
CA GLU A 157 -13.17 8.02 -6.00
C GLU A 157 -11.95 7.81 -6.90
N LEU A 158 -11.25 6.68 -6.74
CA LEU A 158 -10.08 6.37 -7.55
C LEU A 158 -10.44 6.26 -9.04
N LEU A 159 -11.49 5.52 -9.37
CA LEU A 159 -11.94 5.35 -10.75
C LEU A 159 -12.39 6.66 -11.37
N SER A 160 -13.11 7.52 -10.65
CA SER A 160 -13.53 8.83 -11.15
C SER A 160 -12.36 9.70 -11.65
N LEU A 161 -11.19 9.55 -11.02
CA LEU A 161 -9.98 10.29 -11.35
C LEU A 161 -9.14 9.64 -12.46
N ILE A 162 -9.24 8.33 -12.61
CA ILE A 162 -8.55 7.58 -13.66
C ILE A 162 -9.33 7.70 -14.99
N TRP A 163 -10.65 7.58 -14.95
CA TRP A 163 -11.51 7.55 -16.14
C TRP A 163 -11.61 8.88 -16.88
N PHE A 164 -11.26 10.00 -16.27
CA PHE A 164 -11.17 11.27 -16.97
C PHE A 164 -10.06 11.29 -18.06
N ILE A 165 -9.23 10.23 -18.12
CA ILE A 165 -8.23 10.02 -19.19
C ILE A 165 -8.83 9.19 -20.34
N ALA A 166 -9.90 8.45 -20.12
CA ALA A 166 -10.46 7.45 -21.05
C ALA A 166 -11.64 7.98 -21.89
N ILE A 167 -11.68 9.29 -22.21
CA ILE A 167 -12.47 9.78 -23.35
C ILE A 167 -11.62 9.66 -24.63
N PHE A 168 -11.05 8.48 -24.84
CA PHE A 168 -10.74 7.93 -26.15
C PHE A 168 -11.60 6.69 -26.35
N PRO A 169 -12.17 6.46 -27.54
CA PRO A 169 -13.23 5.47 -27.72
C PRO A 169 -12.73 4.07 -27.33
N PHE A 170 -13.56 3.39 -26.58
CA PHE A 170 -13.40 2.04 -26.03
C PHE A 170 -13.09 0.94 -27.06
N GLU A 171 -13.03 1.27 -28.33
CA GLU A 171 -12.81 0.30 -29.43
C GLU A 171 -11.34 -0.09 -29.64
N THR A 172 -10.37 0.68 -29.14
CA THR A 172 -8.94 0.39 -29.32
C THR A 172 -8.28 -0.35 -28.14
N CYS A 173 -8.98 -0.50 -27.01
CA CYS A 173 -8.42 -1.10 -25.79
C CYS A 173 -8.61 -2.63 -25.70
N LYS A 174 -9.27 -3.28 -26.68
CA LYS A 174 -9.48 -4.73 -26.68
C LYS A 174 -8.22 -5.59 -26.89
N LYS A 175 -7.05 -4.99 -27.08
CA LYS A 175 -5.80 -5.75 -27.33
C LYS A 175 -4.75 -5.71 -26.22
N ASN A 176 -4.95 -4.96 -25.12
CA ASN A 176 -3.93 -4.86 -24.05
C ASN A 176 -4.53 -4.95 -22.62
N SER A 177 -5.51 -5.83 -22.40
CA SER A 177 -6.20 -5.95 -21.10
C SER A 177 -5.52 -6.91 -20.12
N ILE A 178 -4.21 -6.80 -19.92
CA ILE A 178 -3.51 -7.62 -18.89
C ILE A 178 -3.77 -7.07 -17.46
N PHE A 179 -4.15 -5.80 -17.31
CA PHE A 179 -4.37 -5.18 -15.99
C PHE A 179 -5.81 -5.24 -15.48
N ALA A 180 -6.82 -5.27 -16.36
CA ALA A 180 -8.23 -5.34 -15.94
C ALA A 180 -8.60 -6.72 -15.40
N ASP A 181 -8.07 -7.78 -15.99
CA ASP A 181 -8.38 -9.17 -15.60
C ASP A 181 -7.79 -9.56 -14.24
N GLN A 182 -6.66 -8.98 -13.82
CA GLN A 182 -6.10 -9.24 -12.49
C GLN A 182 -6.87 -8.58 -11.35
N PHE A 183 -7.56 -7.47 -11.58
CA PHE A 183 -8.39 -6.82 -10.56
C PHE A 183 -9.76 -7.51 -10.40
N ILE A 184 -10.38 -7.95 -11.50
CA ILE A 184 -11.70 -8.62 -11.49
C ILE A 184 -11.60 -10.07 -11.00
N LEU A 185 -10.50 -10.78 -11.26
CA LEU A 185 -10.27 -12.15 -10.77
C LEU A 185 -10.10 -12.23 -9.24
N ASN A 186 -9.66 -11.16 -8.59
CA ASN A 186 -9.56 -11.14 -7.13
C ASN A 186 -10.92 -10.93 -6.42
N GLU A 187 -11.90 -10.27 -7.02
CA GLU A 187 -13.23 -10.13 -6.42
C GLU A 187 -14.01 -11.44 -6.38
N ASN A 188 -13.89 -12.28 -7.41
CA ASN A 188 -14.61 -13.55 -7.45
C ASN A 188 -14.09 -14.62 -6.46
N LEU A 189 -12.91 -14.45 -5.90
CA LEU A 189 -12.36 -15.34 -4.87
C LEU A 189 -12.78 -14.95 -3.43
N TYR A 190 -13.27 -13.73 -3.23
CA TYR A 190 -13.67 -13.23 -1.88
C TYR A 190 -15.16 -13.51 -1.56
N TYR A 191 -16.03 -13.65 -2.55
CA TYR A 191 -17.49 -13.82 -2.36
C TYR A 191 -18.01 -15.26 -2.46
N LYS A 192 -17.18 -16.28 -2.70
CA LYS A 192 -17.60 -17.69 -2.80
C LYS A 192 -17.32 -18.53 -1.55
N LYS A 193 -17.25 -17.96 -0.35
CA LYS A 193 -17.30 -18.73 0.91
C LYS A 193 -18.08 -17.94 1.97
N LYS A 194 -19.37 -17.98 1.86
CA LYS A 194 -20.32 -18.05 2.96
C LYS A 194 -21.09 -19.34 2.85
#